data_090151812aaf14d37fe8ed12d8423f87
#
_entry.id   090151812aaf14d37fe8ed12d8423f87
#
_cell.length_a   1.000
_cell.length_b   1.000
_cell.length_c   1.000
_cell.angle_alpha   90.00
_cell.angle_beta   90.00
_cell.angle_gamma   90.00
#
_symmetry.space_group_name_H-M   'P 1'
#
loop_
_entity.id
_entity.type
_entity.pdbx_description
1 polymer ?
#
loop_
_entity_poly.entity_id
_entity_poly.type
_entity_poly.pdbx_seq_one_letter_code
_entity_poly.pdbx_strand_id
1 'polypeptide(L)'
;FINHPEILQHWTYQIWLFSHGFIFWSLFVLPFWNKHRAAPLAIIAYLSHILMDLPSHTGAYGLQPFFPFPFIFDGWFDAWLWGPIEILFSVIAFTILFAIVRQTRKYWFWESEKSIGQESFV
;
A
#
# COMPACT_ATOMS: atom_id res chain seq x y z
N PHE A 1 22.88 0.59 -2.67
CA PHE A 1 21.83 0.85 -3.70
C PHE A 1 21.85 2.30 -4.19
N ILE A 2 22.10 3.27 -3.30
CA ILE A 2 21.92 4.72 -3.57
C ILE A 2 22.96 5.31 -4.52
N ASN A 3 24.07 4.62 -4.81
CA ASN A 3 25.17 5.13 -5.61
C ASN A 3 25.33 4.45 -6.99
N HIS A 4 24.27 3.86 -7.52
CA HIS A 4 24.32 3.13 -8.79
C HIS A 4 23.38 3.77 -9.83
N PRO A 5 23.80 4.86 -10.51
CA PRO A 5 22.99 5.56 -11.51
C PRO A 5 22.58 4.66 -12.69
N GLU A 6 23.32 3.58 -12.94
CA GLU A 6 23.01 2.59 -13.94
C GLU A 6 21.67 1.87 -13.69
N ILE A 7 21.21 1.80 -12.43
CA ILE A 7 19.91 1.21 -12.08
C ILE A 7 18.76 1.98 -12.72
N LEU A 8 18.87 3.31 -12.79
CA LEU A 8 17.82 4.17 -13.37
C LEU A 8 17.61 3.91 -14.87
N GLN A 9 18.62 3.38 -15.57
CA GLN A 9 18.55 3.02 -16.97
C GLN A 9 18.15 1.57 -17.19
N HIS A 10 18.09 0.76 -16.13
CA HIS A 10 17.76 -0.65 -16.23
C HIS A 10 16.26 -0.84 -16.45
N TRP A 11 15.89 -1.81 -17.28
CA TRP A 11 14.49 -2.09 -17.61
C TRP A 11 13.61 -2.41 -16.40
N THR A 12 14.18 -2.99 -15.35
CA THR A 12 13.45 -3.27 -14.09
C THR A 12 12.99 -2.00 -13.40
N TYR A 13 13.78 -0.90 -13.48
CA TYR A 13 13.38 0.38 -12.95
C TYR A 13 12.18 0.96 -13.71
N GLN A 14 12.13 0.79 -15.03
CA GLN A 14 10.99 1.21 -15.85
C GLN A 14 9.72 0.42 -15.50
N ILE A 15 9.84 -0.90 -15.26
CA ILE A 15 8.73 -1.71 -14.78
C ILE A 15 8.28 -1.27 -13.39
N TRP A 16 9.21 -0.94 -12.51
CA TRP A 16 8.91 -0.44 -11.17
C TRP A 16 8.12 0.87 -11.26
N LEU A 17 8.58 1.87 -12.02
CA LEU A 17 7.86 3.12 -12.25
C LEU A 17 6.46 2.88 -12.81
N PHE A 18 6.32 2.00 -13.80
CA PHE A 18 5.05 1.67 -14.41
C PHE A 18 4.07 1.07 -13.39
N SER A 19 4.52 0.08 -12.62
CA SER A 19 3.68 -0.59 -11.63
C SER A 19 3.31 0.32 -10.45
N HIS A 20 4.15 1.29 -10.07
CA HIS A 20 3.88 2.24 -8.97
C HIS A 20 3.15 3.51 -9.43
N GLY A 21 2.68 3.54 -10.70
CA GLY A 21 1.89 4.65 -11.22
C GLY A 21 0.38 4.49 -11.00
N PHE A 22 -0.33 5.59 -10.77
CA PHE A 22 -1.80 5.60 -10.69
C PHE A 22 -2.47 5.18 -11.99
N ILE A 23 -1.81 5.40 -13.14
CA ILE A 23 -2.31 4.96 -14.45
C ILE A 23 -2.37 3.44 -14.48
N PHE A 24 -1.30 2.75 -14.07
CA PHE A 24 -1.29 1.29 -13.96
C PHE A 24 -2.37 0.79 -13.00
N TRP A 25 -2.44 1.37 -11.81
CA TRP A 25 -3.45 1.01 -10.82
C TRP A 25 -4.87 1.14 -11.38
N SER A 26 -5.17 2.25 -12.04
CA SER A 26 -6.50 2.53 -12.59
C SER A 26 -6.88 1.58 -13.74
N LEU A 27 -5.96 1.27 -14.64
CA LEU A 27 -6.24 0.49 -15.84
C LEU A 27 -6.14 -1.02 -15.62
N PHE A 28 -5.22 -1.46 -14.77
CA PHE A 28 -4.89 -2.88 -14.64
C PHE A 28 -5.30 -3.49 -13.30
N VAL A 29 -5.45 -2.70 -12.26
CA VAL A 29 -5.78 -3.19 -10.90
C VAL A 29 -7.24 -2.92 -10.56
N LEU A 30 -7.71 -1.68 -10.71
CA LEU A 30 -9.08 -1.29 -10.36
C LEU A 30 -10.18 -2.10 -11.06
N PRO A 31 -10.06 -2.53 -12.35
CA PRO A 31 -11.10 -3.32 -13.02
C PRO A 31 -11.40 -4.68 -12.38
N PHE A 32 -10.51 -5.16 -11.51
CA PHE A 32 -10.72 -6.42 -10.77
C PHE A 32 -11.56 -6.25 -9.50
N TRP A 33 -12.02 -5.04 -9.18
CA TRP A 33 -12.75 -4.74 -7.94
C TRP A 33 -13.87 -5.71 -7.63
N ASN A 34 -14.67 -6.09 -8.63
CA ASN A 34 -15.84 -6.97 -8.45
C ASN A 34 -15.57 -8.43 -8.84
N LYS A 35 -14.32 -8.82 -9.13
CA LYS A 35 -14.03 -10.18 -9.60
C LYS A 35 -14.00 -11.22 -8.49
N HIS A 36 -13.73 -10.82 -7.26
CA HIS A 36 -13.68 -11.68 -6.09
C HIS A 36 -13.98 -10.87 -4.84
N ARG A 37 -14.62 -11.48 -3.82
CA ARG A 37 -14.98 -10.77 -2.57
C ARG A 37 -13.81 -10.17 -1.80
N ALA A 38 -12.60 -10.70 -1.97
CA ALA A 38 -11.39 -10.17 -1.36
C ALA A 38 -10.66 -9.13 -2.24
N ALA A 39 -11.06 -8.96 -3.51
CA ALA A 39 -10.40 -8.06 -4.44
C ALA A 39 -10.36 -6.60 -3.96
N PRO A 40 -11.45 -6.02 -3.41
CA PRO A 40 -11.41 -4.65 -2.91
C PRO A 40 -10.32 -4.40 -1.87
N LEU A 41 -10.10 -5.34 -0.94
CA LEU A 41 -9.04 -5.21 0.07
C LEU A 41 -7.64 -5.21 -0.55
N ALA A 42 -7.38 -6.10 -1.51
CA ALA A 42 -6.11 -6.17 -2.20
C ALA A 42 -5.86 -4.91 -3.05
N ILE A 43 -6.90 -4.40 -3.72
CA ILE A 43 -6.83 -3.19 -4.55
C ILE A 43 -6.56 -1.96 -3.69
N ILE A 44 -7.25 -1.82 -2.54
CA ILE A 44 -7.01 -0.74 -1.58
C ILE A 44 -5.61 -0.85 -0.98
N ALA A 45 -5.16 -2.04 -0.60
CA ALA A 45 -3.82 -2.25 -0.06
C ALA A 45 -2.74 -1.85 -1.06
N TYR A 46 -2.92 -2.18 -2.34
CA TYR A 46 -1.98 -1.77 -3.38
C TYR A 46 -1.97 -0.25 -3.61
N LEU A 47 -3.14 0.40 -3.64
CA LEU A 47 -3.23 1.86 -3.70
C LEU A 47 -2.56 2.51 -2.48
N SER A 48 -2.79 1.97 -1.29
CA SER A 48 -2.15 2.47 -0.06
C SER A 48 -0.62 2.38 -0.12
N HIS A 49 -0.09 1.30 -0.71
CA HIS A 49 1.36 1.16 -0.93
C HIS A 49 1.89 2.28 -1.83
N ILE A 50 1.26 2.53 -3.00
CA ILE A 50 1.66 3.63 -3.89
C ILE A 50 1.61 4.98 -3.16
N LEU A 51 0.56 5.23 -2.36
CA LEU A 51 0.41 6.47 -1.60
C LEU A 51 1.48 6.63 -0.51
N MET A 52 1.91 5.52 0.10
CA MET A 52 2.99 5.54 1.10
C MET A 52 4.37 5.73 0.45
N ASP A 53 4.55 5.30 -0.78
CA ASP A 53 5.80 5.47 -1.51
C ASP A 53 6.02 6.94 -1.94
N LEU A 54 4.96 7.73 -2.16
CA LEU A 54 5.08 9.13 -2.54
C LEU A 54 5.99 9.93 -1.59
N PRO A 55 5.76 9.95 -0.27
CA PRO A 55 6.61 10.70 0.64
C PRO A 55 7.97 10.06 0.90
N SER A 56 8.14 8.77 0.59
CA SER A 56 9.28 7.96 1.03
C SER A 56 10.36 7.71 -0.01
N HIS A 57 10.22 8.32 -1.20
CA HIS A 57 11.20 8.24 -2.28
C HIS A 57 11.63 9.64 -2.72
N THR A 58 12.94 9.92 -2.71
CA THR A 58 13.49 11.25 -2.96
C THR A 58 14.53 11.27 -4.08
N GLY A 59 14.76 12.45 -4.65
CA GLY A 59 15.79 12.70 -5.63
C GLY A 59 15.64 11.88 -6.91
N ALA A 60 16.70 11.20 -7.31
CA ALA A 60 16.72 10.38 -8.53
C ALA A 60 15.76 9.18 -8.48
N TYR A 61 15.31 8.79 -7.28
CA TYR A 61 14.37 7.70 -7.03
C TYR A 61 12.97 8.21 -6.69
N GLY A 62 12.70 9.50 -6.90
CA GLY A 62 11.37 10.09 -6.75
C GLY A 62 10.33 9.35 -7.58
N LEU A 63 9.14 9.20 -7.04
CA LEU A 63 8.08 8.44 -7.69
C LEU A 63 7.51 9.21 -8.89
N GLN A 64 7.16 8.50 -9.95
CA GLN A 64 6.43 9.06 -11.10
C GLN A 64 4.98 8.56 -11.09
N PRO A 65 4.09 9.17 -10.28
CA PRO A 65 2.74 8.67 -10.08
C PRO A 65 1.89 8.64 -11.35
N PHE A 66 2.27 9.43 -12.36
CA PHE A 66 1.59 9.51 -13.65
C PHE A 66 2.44 8.97 -14.80
N PHE A 67 3.39 8.06 -14.52
CA PHE A 67 4.18 7.42 -15.57
C PHE A 67 3.28 6.91 -16.73
N PRO A 68 3.59 7.16 -18.01
CA PRO A 68 4.87 7.59 -18.58
C PRO A 68 5.08 9.12 -18.66
N PHE A 69 4.21 9.93 -18.10
CA PHE A 69 4.43 11.38 -18.07
C PHE A 69 5.61 11.72 -17.13
N PRO A 70 6.51 12.63 -17.51
CA PRO A 70 7.75 12.91 -16.79
C PRO A 70 7.55 13.79 -15.53
N PHE A 71 6.46 13.56 -14.79
CA PHE A 71 6.20 14.24 -13.53
C PHE A 71 6.79 13.41 -12.38
N ILE A 72 7.82 13.92 -11.74
CA ILE A 72 8.47 13.29 -10.59
C ILE A 72 7.94 13.95 -9.33
N PHE A 73 7.41 13.14 -8.42
CA PHE A 73 7.11 13.57 -7.05
C PHE A 73 8.36 13.29 -6.21
N ASP A 74 8.96 14.36 -5.71
CA ASP A 74 10.10 14.29 -4.80
C ASP A 74 9.58 14.23 -3.37
N GLY A 75 9.75 13.10 -2.72
CA GLY A 75 9.28 12.84 -1.37
C GLY A 75 10.00 13.66 -0.31
N TRP A 76 9.66 13.45 0.93
CA TRP A 76 10.21 14.22 2.06
C TRP A 76 11.31 13.49 2.80
N PHE A 77 11.38 12.18 2.68
CA PHE A 77 12.41 11.34 3.29
C PHE A 77 12.70 10.14 2.39
N ASP A 78 13.87 9.56 2.57
CA ASP A 78 14.27 8.37 1.80
C ASP A 78 14.17 7.12 2.67
N ALA A 79 13.19 6.27 2.37
CA ALA A 79 12.99 5.02 3.09
C ALA A 79 14.16 4.03 2.92
N TRP A 80 14.96 4.16 1.87
CA TRP A 80 16.16 3.35 1.67
C TRP A 80 17.28 3.69 2.66
N LEU A 81 17.22 4.85 3.30
CA LEU A 81 18.15 5.27 4.36
C LEU A 81 17.69 4.82 5.75
N TRP A 82 16.58 4.12 5.84
CA TRP A 82 16.08 3.65 7.13
C TRP A 82 17.08 2.70 7.79
N GLY A 83 17.44 3.03 9.02
CA GLY A 83 18.26 2.22 9.86
C GLY A 83 17.42 1.23 10.71
N PRO A 84 18.08 0.50 11.61
CA PRO A 84 17.42 -0.49 12.47
C PRO A 84 16.31 0.11 13.36
N ILE A 85 16.45 1.40 13.72
CA ILE A 85 15.50 2.09 14.61
C ILE A 85 14.18 2.33 13.88
N GLU A 86 14.21 2.86 12.66
CA GLU A 86 13.02 3.12 11.83
C GLU A 86 12.29 1.81 11.48
N ILE A 87 13.05 0.77 11.18
CA ILE A 87 12.51 -0.56 10.95
C ILE A 87 11.81 -1.09 12.21
N LEU A 88 12.43 -0.94 13.38
CA LEU A 88 11.84 -1.36 14.65
C LEU A 88 10.51 -0.63 14.93
N PHE A 89 10.48 0.70 14.77
CA PHE A 89 9.26 1.48 14.93
C PHE A 89 8.16 1.03 13.95
N SER A 90 8.51 0.74 12.71
CA SER A 90 7.56 0.24 11.72
C SER A 90 6.98 -1.11 12.12
N VAL A 91 7.81 -2.04 12.57
CA VAL A 91 7.36 -3.35 13.05
C VAL A 91 6.43 -3.22 14.24
N ILE A 92 6.76 -2.35 15.21
CA ILE A 92 5.90 -2.08 16.36
C ILE A 92 4.55 -1.49 15.91
N ALA A 93 4.56 -0.48 15.03
CA ALA A 93 3.35 0.16 14.52
C ALA A 93 2.44 -0.85 13.79
N PHE A 94 2.99 -1.69 12.92
CA PHE A 94 2.24 -2.73 12.23
C PHE A 94 1.70 -3.79 13.19
N THR A 95 2.45 -4.15 14.22
CA THR A 95 2.00 -5.11 15.25
C THR A 95 0.80 -4.56 16.03
N ILE A 96 0.88 -3.29 16.45
CA ILE A 96 -0.23 -2.60 17.14
C ILE A 96 -1.46 -2.51 16.22
N LEU A 97 -1.28 -2.08 14.96
CA LEU A 97 -2.36 -1.98 13.99
C LEU A 97 -3.03 -3.35 13.76
N PHE A 98 -2.23 -4.40 13.61
CA PHE A 98 -2.74 -5.76 13.45
C PHE A 98 -3.54 -6.23 14.68
N ALA A 99 -3.06 -5.93 15.89
CA ALA A 99 -3.76 -6.24 17.14
C ALA A 99 -5.11 -5.51 17.22
N ILE A 100 -5.14 -4.21 16.87
CA ILE A 100 -6.37 -3.41 16.81
C ILE A 100 -7.37 -4.01 15.81
N VAL A 101 -6.95 -4.28 14.59
CA VAL A 101 -7.80 -4.85 13.54
C VAL A 101 -8.33 -6.22 13.95
N ARG A 102 -7.51 -7.07 14.57
CA ARG A 102 -7.93 -8.37 15.09
C ARG A 102 -8.98 -8.24 16.20
N GLN A 103 -8.82 -7.26 17.07
CA GLN A 103 -9.74 -7.01 18.19
C GLN A 103 -11.08 -6.45 17.69
N THR A 104 -11.06 -5.49 16.77
CA THR A 104 -12.28 -4.92 16.18
C THR A 104 -13.08 -5.97 15.40
N ARG A 105 -12.43 -6.84 14.61
CA ARG A 105 -13.11 -7.96 13.95
C ARG A 105 -13.84 -8.87 14.92
N LYS A 106 -13.26 -9.13 16.10
CA LYS A 106 -13.88 -9.95 17.13
C LYS A 106 -15.17 -9.33 17.66
N TYR A 107 -15.22 -8.01 17.85
CA TYR A 107 -16.43 -7.28 18.27
C TYR A 107 -17.55 -7.36 17.21
N TRP A 108 -17.22 -7.17 15.93
CA TRP A 108 -18.20 -7.24 14.84
C TRP A 108 -18.84 -8.62 14.70
N PHE A 109 -18.11 -9.70 14.89
CA PHE A 109 -18.65 -11.05 14.87
C PHE A 109 -19.61 -11.30 16.03
N TRP A 110 -19.30 -10.84 17.24
CA TRP A 110 -20.16 -10.99 18.39
C TRP A 110 -21.49 -10.22 18.28
N GLU A 111 -21.49 -9.04 17.72
CA GLU A 111 -22.71 -8.27 17.51
C GLU A 111 -23.62 -8.88 16.46
N SER A 112 -23.05 -9.40 15.37
CA SER A 112 -23.85 -10.07 14.32
C SER A 112 -24.53 -11.34 14.82
N GLU A 113 -23.89 -12.14 15.66
CA GLU A 113 -24.51 -13.34 16.25
C GLU A 113 -25.65 -12.97 17.23
N LYS A 114 -25.51 -11.90 17.99
CA LYS A 114 -26.56 -11.44 18.89
C LYS A 114 -27.81 -10.93 18.15
N SER A 115 -27.63 -10.23 17.04
CA SER A 115 -28.74 -9.73 16.22
C SER A 115 -29.54 -10.87 15.59
N ILE A 116 -28.87 -11.89 15.08
CA ILE A 116 -29.53 -13.08 14.48
C ILE A 116 -30.27 -13.90 15.54
N GLY A 117 -29.71 -14.02 16.73
CA GLY A 117 -30.35 -14.76 17.85
C GLY A 117 -31.61 -14.07 18.42
N GLN A 118 -31.74 -12.76 18.29
CA GLN A 118 -32.94 -12.03 18.74
C GLN A 118 -34.11 -12.11 17.75
N GLU A 119 -33.88 -12.25 16.47
CA GLU A 119 -34.94 -12.40 15.46
C GLU A 119 -35.58 -13.78 15.44
N SER A 120 -34.98 -14.80 16.06
CA SER A 120 -35.51 -16.16 16.10
C SER A 120 -36.54 -16.42 17.23
N PHE A 121 -36.83 -15.45 18.08
CA PHE A 121 -37.77 -15.55 19.20
C PHE A 121 -39.03 -14.70 19.05
N VAL A 122 -39.31 -14.17 17.86
CA VAL A 122 -40.54 -13.46 17.50
C VAL A 122 -41.31 -14.29 16.48
#